data_4ebc053e4506b92779cd0edae3b177d4
#
_entry.id   4ebc053e4506b92779cd0edae3b177d4
#
_cell.length_a   1.000
_cell.length_b   1.000
_cell.length_c   1.000
_cell.angle_alpha   90.00
_cell.angle_beta   90.00
_cell.angle_gamma   90.00
#
_symmetry.space_group_name_H-M   'P 1'
#
loop_
_entity.id
_entity.type
_entity.pdbx_description
1 polymer ?
#
loop_
_entity_poly.entity_id
_entity_poly.type
_entity_poly.pdbx_seq_one_letter_code
_entity_poly.pdbx_strand_id
1 'polypeptide(L)'
;MIIRSKAPLRLGLAGGGSDVSPYCDIYGGYVLNATINLYAYCTIEETDNQKIEIEASDLGHNQVFDCVEELPINGQLDLHKGVYNHIIKNFGIKPRSFKMTTYSDAPAGSGLGSSSTMVVCIIKAFAEWLNLPIGDYEMAWMAYVVERKELGLSGGKQDQFAATFGGFNFMEFLKNDQVIVNPLRVKRWIIDELESSMVLYYTGVSRSSAAIIEEQKKNTSSGNVVAIEAMHKIKQSAIDMKTSLLKGDIATFAKIMGEAWENKKKMATAITNPEIQKVFDTAMAAGAISGKVSGAGGGGFIFFAVHPEKKHHVMEALSHLDGDVCRFQFSEGGTHGWKIY
;
A
#
# COMPACT_ATOMS: atom_id res chain seq x y z
N MET A 1 7.76 -2.54 29.85
CA MET A 1 8.54 -2.65 28.58
C MET A 1 7.79 -1.96 27.48
N ILE A 2 8.52 -1.23 26.60
CA ILE A 2 7.90 -0.56 25.42
C ILE A 2 8.46 -1.18 24.16
N ILE A 3 7.56 -1.58 23.26
CA ILE A 3 7.89 -2.09 21.94
C ILE A 3 7.42 -1.08 20.91
N ARG A 4 8.23 -0.84 19.90
CA ARG A 4 7.86 -0.03 18.75
C ARG A 4 8.11 -0.75 17.45
N SER A 5 7.28 -0.46 16.49
CA SER A 5 7.48 -0.90 15.10
C SER A 5 7.11 0.21 14.14
N LYS A 6 7.66 0.14 12.94
CA LYS A 6 7.24 0.94 11.79
C LYS A 6 7.29 0.10 10.51
N ALA A 7 6.41 0.43 9.59
CA ALA A 7 6.34 -0.20 8.28
C ALA A 7 6.16 0.88 7.19
N PRO A 8 6.88 0.81 6.06
CA PRO A 8 6.82 1.83 5.03
C PRO A 8 5.57 1.68 4.15
N LEU A 9 5.00 2.81 3.76
CA LEU A 9 3.98 2.89 2.72
C LEU A 9 4.62 2.73 1.34
N ARG A 10 3.81 2.44 0.31
CA ARG A 10 4.31 2.14 -1.03
C ARG A 10 3.66 2.96 -2.14
N LEU A 11 4.42 3.25 -3.18
CA LEU A 11 3.92 3.63 -4.50
C LEU A 11 3.79 2.39 -5.39
N GLY A 12 2.60 2.16 -5.93
CA GLY A 12 2.39 1.11 -6.94
C GLY A 12 2.79 1.63 -8.32
N LEU A 13 4.02 1.33 -8.76
CA LEU A 13 4.59 1.87 -10.00
C LEU A 13 3.91 1.29 -11.23
N ALA A 14 3.79 -0.03 -11.33
CA ALA A 14 3.10 -0.73 -12.42
C ALA A 14 2.46 -2.04 -11.98
N GLY A 15 1.55 -2.58 -12.77
CA GLY A 15 0.97 -3.91 -12.57
C GLY A 15 -0.15 -3.99 -11.53
N GLY A 16 -0.40 -2.93 -10.77
CA GLY A 16 -1.37 -2.96 -9.67
C GLY A 16 -2.79 -3.29 -10.11
N GLY A 17 -3.40 -4.25 -9.42
CA GLY A 17 -4.68 -4.89 -9.75
C GLY A 17 -4.49 -6.31 -10.30
N SER A 18 -3.34 -6.63 -10.91
CA SER A 18 -3.04 -7.99 -11.36
C SER A 18 -2.75 -8.96 -10.20
N ASP A 19 -2.57 -8.45 -9.00
CA ASP A 19 -2.41 -9.17 -7.72
C ASP A 19 -3.74 -9.53 -7.04
N VAL A 20 -4.87 -9.14 -7.64
CA VAL A 20 -6.21 -9.36 -7.08
C VAL A 20 -6.81 -10.66 -7.63
N SER A 21 -7.33 -11.52 -6.75
CA SER A 21 -8.15 -12.69 -7.14
C SER A 21 -9.49 -12.23 -7.74
N PRO A 22 -10.03 -12.88 -8.79
CA PRO A 22 -9.55 -14.12 -9.39
C PRO A 22 -8.52 -13.92 -10.52
N TYR A 23 -8.14 -12.70 -10.88
CA TYR A 23 -7.26 -12.46 -12.03
C TYR A 23 -5.89 -13.14 -11.83
N CYS A 24 -5.22 -12.93 -10.69
CA CYS A 24 -3.91 -13.54 -10.44
C CYS A 24 -3.97 -15.07 -10.40
N ASP A 25 -5.08 -15.63 -9.94
CA ASP A 25 -5.25 -17.09 -9.82
C ASP A 25 -5.38 -17.79 -11.19
N ILE A 26 -5.93 -17.06 -12.18
CA ILE A 26 -6.14 -17.56 -13.53
C ILE A 26 -4.94 -17.27 -14.44
N TYR A 27 -4.46 -16.02 -14.43
CA TYR A 27 -3.52 -15.49 -15.41
C TYR A 27 -2.13 -15.21 -14.82
N GLY A 28 -1.95 -15.33 -13.50
CA GLY A 28 -0.80 -14.81 -12.80
C GLY A 28 -0.78 -13.27 -12.76
N GLY A 29 -0.11 -12.69 -11.78
CA GLY A 29 0.02 -11.24 -11.61
C GLY A 29 1.47 -10.81 -11.51
N TYR A 30 1.79 -9.61 -12.00
CA TYR A 30 3.08 -8.96 -11.81
C TYR A 30 2.87 -7.54 -11.32
N VAL A 31 3.58 -7.15 -10.27
CA VAL A 31 3.53 -5.80 -9.74
C VAL A 31 4.95 -5.28 -9.51
N LEU A 32 5.19 -4.07 -9.98
CA LEU A 32 6.37 -3.28 -9.63
C LEU A 32 5.93 -2.21 -8.63
N ASN A 33 6.53 -2.21 -7.46
CA ASN A 33 6.31 -1.19 -6.44
C ASN A 33 7.62 -0.72 -5.80
N ALA A 34 7.55 0.39 -5.10
CA ALA A 34 8.63 0.89 -4.27
C ALA A 34 8.07 1.51 -3.00
N THR A 35 8.73 1.28 -1.87
CA THR A 35 8.35 1.91 -0.62
C THR A 35 8.94 3.31 -0.51
N ILE A 36 8.26 4.16 0.27
CA ILE A 36 8.62 5.56 0.48
C ILE A 36 8.76 5.86 1.97
N ASN A 37 9.34 7.01 2.28
CA ASN A 37 9.60 7.48 3.65
C ASN A 37 8.34 8.04 4.35
N LEU A 38 7.17 7.50 4.05
CA LEU A 38 5.94 7.63 4.81
C LEU A 38 5.64 6.28 5.45
N TYR A 39 5.26 6.26 6.72
CA TYR A 39 5.20 5.05 7.52
C TYR A 39 3.87 4.91 8.29
N ALA A 40 3.53 3.67 8.61
CA ALA A 40 2.67 3.34 9.73
C ALA A 40 3.53 3.02 10.95
N TYR A 41 3.05 3.39 12.13
CA TYR A 41 3.74 3.20 13.41
C TYR A 41 2.84 2.50 14.41
N CYS A 42 3.42 1.62 15.22
CA CYS A 42 2.75 0.98 16.33
C CYS A 42 3.67 0.98 17.56
N THR A 43 3.10 1.36 18.70
CA THR A 43 3.73 1.24 20.01
C THR A 43 2.89 0.33 20.88
N ILE A 44 3.50 -0.66 21.52
CA ILE A 44 2.89 -1.51 22.54
C ILE A 44 3.60 -1.25 23.86
N GLU A 45 2.83 -0.86 24.88
CA GLU A 45 3.30 -0.67 26.25
C GLU A 45 2.67 -1.75 27.14
N GLU A 46 3.47 -2.58 27.79
CA GLU A 46 2.96 -3.51 28.82
C GLU A 46 2.40 -2.73 29.98
N THR A 47 1.22 -3.15 30.43
CA THR A 47 0.55 -2.62 31.62
C THR A 47 0.25 -3.76 32.59
N ASP A 48 -0.21 -3.44 33.80
CA ASP A 48 -0.64 -4.40 34.83
C ASP A 48 -2.10 -4.20 35.27
N ASN A 49 -2.84 -3.36 34.51
CA ASN A 49 -4.21 -2.96 34.83
C ASN A 49 -5.30 -3.96 34.38
N GLN A 50 -4.92 -5.13 33.85
CA GLN A 50 -5.81 -6.16 33.32
C GLN A 50 -6.70 -5.65 32.17
N LYS A 51 -6.26 -4.64 31.44
CA LYS A 51 -6.98 -4.09 30.28
C LYS A 51 -6.17 -4.20 29.01
N ILE A 52 -6.86 -4.24 27.89
CA ILE A 52 -6.34 -4.07 26.54
C ILE A 52 -6.85 -2.73 26.06
N GLU A 53 -5.93 -1.79 25.84
CA GLU A 53 -6.24 -0.44 25.37
C GLU A 53 -5.70 -0.29 23.94
N ILE A 54 -6.57 0.10 23.01
CA ILE A 54 -6.20 0.29 21.59
C ILE A 54 -6.58 1.71 21.18
N GLU A 55 -5.58 2.47 20.72
CA GLU A 55 -5.73 3.85 20.28
C GLU A 55 -5.15 4.00 18.85
N ALA A 56 -5.97 4.50 17.92
CA ALA A 56 -5.53 4.97 16.62
C ALA A 56 -5.58 6.51 16.63
N SER A 57 -4.42 7.12 16.88
CA SER A 57 -4.33 8.56 17.18
C SER A 57 -4.68 9.43 15.97
N ASP A 58 -4.34 8.99 14.77
CA ASP A 58 -4.68 9.65 13.50
C ASP A 58 -6.18 9.60 13.15
N LEU A 59 -6.91 8.62 13.71
CA LEU A 59 -8.35 8.46 13.52
C LEU A 59 -9.17 9.04 14.68
N GLY A 60 -8.54 9.39 15.80
CA GLY A 60 -9.21 9.82 17.02
C GLY A 60 -10.06 8.71 17.67
N HIS A 61 -9.74 7.44 17.41
CA HIS A 61 -10.45 6.29 17.93
C HIS A 61 -9.69 5.64 19.09
N ASN A 62 -10.41 5.35 20.17
CA ASN A 62 -9.90 4.62 21.33
C ASN A 62 -10.92 3.60 21.81
N GLN A 63 -10.49 2.39 22.15
CA GLN A 63 -11.29 1.34 22.76
C GLN A 63 -10.52 0.65 23.90
N VAL A 64 -11.25 0.30 24.95
CA VAL A 64 -10.70 -0.41 26.14
C VAL A 64 -11.51 -1.69 26.36
N PHE A 65 -10.80 -2.79 26.56
CA PHE A 65 -11.38 -4.12 26.78
C PHE A 65 -10.78 -4.76 28.02
N ASP A 66 -11.47 -5.72 28.60
CA ASP A 66 -10.86 -6.67 29.53
C ASP A 66 -9.84 -7.56 28.78
N CYS A 67 -8.88 -8.15 29.51
CA CYS A 67 -7.97 -9.14 28.95
C CYS A 67 -8.72 -10.41 28.60
N VAL A 68 -9.19 -10.53 27.36
CA VAL A 68 -9.94 -11.65 26.81
C VAL A 68 -9.22 -12.27 25.63
N GLU A 69 -9.54 -13.53 25.30
CA GLU A 69 -8.90 -14.25 24.20
C GLU A 69 -9.33 -13.73 22.82
N GLU A 70 -10.52 -13.14 22.71
CA GLU A 70 -11.05 -12.63 21.45
C GLU A 70 -11.73 -11.28 21.65
N LEU A 71 -11.31 -10.29 20.87
CA LEU A 71 -11.92 -8.96 20.83
C LEU A 71 -13.03 -8.89 19.78
N PRO A 72 -14.14 -8.17 20.04
CA PRO A 72 -15.28 -8.12 19.12
C PRO A 72 -14.96 -7.32 17.87
N ILE A 73 -15.22 -7.89 16.70
CA ILE A 73 -15.16 -7.20 15.40
C ILE A 73 -16.50 -6.47 15.20
N ASN A 74 -16.50 -5.15 15.22
CA ASN A 74 -17.70 -4.32 15.27
C ASN A 74 -17.66 -3.04 14.41
N GLY A 75 -16.72 -2.96 13.46
CA GLY A 75 -16.57 -1.84 12.54
C GLY A 75 -15.64 -0.72 13.03
N GLN A 76 -15.10 -0.81 14.25
CA GLN A 76 -14.14 0.17 14.78
C GLN A 76 -12.86 -0.54 15.20
N LEU A 77 -11.70 -0.04 14.74
CA LEU A 77 -10.38 -0.60 15.03
C LEU A 77 -10.26 -2.10 14.69
N ASP A 78 -11.03 -2.57 13.70
CA ASP A 78 -11.13 -3.99 13.37
C ASP A 78 -9.80 -4.57 12.87
N LEU A 79 -8.97 -3.78 12.20
CA LEU A 79 -7.62 -4.22 11.82
C LEU A 79 -6.76 -4.56 13.05
N HIS A 80 -6.80 -3.71 14.08
CA HIS A 80 -6.05 -3.89 15.32
C HIS A 80 -6.53 -5.14 16.08
N LYS A 81 -7.86 -5.26 16.22
CA LYS A 81 -8.50 -6.39 16.90
C LYS A 81 -8.31 -7.69 16.12
N GLY A 82 -8.40 -7.65 14.80
CA GLY A 82 -8.15 -8.80 13.93
C GLY A 82 -6.74 -9.35 14.10
N VAL A 83 -5.71 -8.48 14.12
CA VAL A 83 -4.32 -8.90 14.39
C VAL A 83 -4.20 -9.51 15.78
N TYR A 84 -4.76 -8.87 16.82
CA TYR A 84 -4.75 -9.41 18.18
C TYR A 84 -5.37 -10.81 18.22
N ASN A 85 -6.59 -10.96 17.71
CA ASN A 85 -7.31 -12.23 17.70
C ASN A 85 -6.53 -13.32 16.96
N HIS A 86 -5.97 -12.98 15.80
CA HIS A 86 -5.17 -13.91 15.01
C HIS A 86 -3.94 -14.39 15.78
N ILE A 87 -3.20 -13.50 16.43
CA ILE A 87 -1.98 -13.84 17.17
C ILE A 87 -2.30 -14.66 18.41
N ILE A 88 -3.27 -14.24 19.23
CA ILE A 88 -3.65 -14.98 20.44
C ILE A 88 -4.05 -16.41 20.09
N LYS A 89 -4.92 -16.57 19.08
CA LYS A 89 -5.45 -17.86 18.66
C LYS A 89 -4.38 -18.77 18.05
N ASN A 90 -3.61 -18.28 17.07
CA ASN A 90 -2.73 -19.14 16.31
C ASN A 90 -1.42 -19.49 17.04
N PHE A 91 -0.98 -18.64 17.97
CA PHE A 91 0.21 -18.92 18.78
C PHE A 91 -0.12 -19.43 20.20
N GLY A 92 -1.39 -19.59 20.56
CA GLY A 92 -1.81 -20.09 21.85
C GLY A 92 -1.35 -19.23 23.03
N ILE A 93 -1.33 -17.91 22.84
CA ILE A 93 -0.82 -16.96 23.81
C ILE A 93 -1.93 -16.59 24.80
N LYS A 94 -1.62 -16.63 26.10
CA LYS A 94 -2.55 -16.12 27.11
C LYS A 94 -2.65 -14.60 27.00
N PRO A 95 -3.89 -14.04 27.07
CA PRO A 95 -4.09 -12.60 27.10
C PRO A 95 -3.25 -11.90 28.17
N ARG A 96 -2.69 -10.76 27.80
CA ARG A 96 -1.92 -9.87 28.69
C ARG A 96 -2.42 -8.46 28.54
N SER A 97 -2.28 -7.67 29.61
CA SER A 97 -2.64 -6.25 29.55
C SER A 97 -1.57 -5.44 28.82
N PHE A 98 -2.05 -4.54 27.98
CA PHE A 98 -1.19 -3.61 27.22
C PHE A 98 -1.99 -2.40 26.73
N LYS A 99 -1.27 -1.33 26.44
CA LYS A 99 -1.76 -0.22 25.64
C LYS A 99 -1.08 -0.28 24.26
N MET A 100 -1.88 -0.29 23.19
CA MET A 100 -1.40 -0.15 21.79
C MET A 100 -1.79 1.21 21.28
N THR A 101 -0.81 1.97 20.77
CA THR A 101 -1.03 3.25 20.09
C THR A 101 -0.49 3.14 18.67
N THR A 102 -1.33 3.52 17.69
CA THR A 102 -0.94 3.51 16.27
C THR A 102 -1.22 4.86 15.62
N TYR A 103 -0.46 5.17 14.57
CA TYR A 103 -0.75 6.25 13.62
C TYR A 103 -0.09 5.99 12.27
N SER A 104 -0.56 6.68 11.23
CA SER A 104 -0.03 6.60 9.88
C SER A 104 0.26 8.00 9.32
N ASP A 105 1.39 8.14 8.61
CA ASP A 105 1.75 9.39 7.91
C ASP A 105 0.82 9.70 6.71
N ALA A 106 0.01 8.72 6.28
CA ALA A 106 -0.97 8.92 5.21
C ALA A 106 -2.34 8.35 5.63
N PRO A 107 -3.44 9.04 5.27
CA PRO A 107 -4.79 8.60 5.62
C PRO A 107 -5.12 7.21 5.09
N ALA A 108 -6.00 6.49 5.80
CA ALA A 108 -6.57 5.24 5.32
C ALA A 108 -7.32 5.48 3.98
N GLY A 109 -7.19 4.56 3.02
CA GLY A 109 -7.79 4.71 1.70
C GLY A 109 -7.09 5.71 0.76
N SER A 110 -5.92 6.22 1.14
CA SER A 110 -5.13 7.16 0.33
C SER A 110 -4.47 6.56 -0.90
N GLY A 111 -4.52 5.23 -1.07
CA GLY A 111 -3.92 4.53 -2.20
C GLY A 111 -2.44 4.17 -2.03
N LEU A 112 -1.85 4.41 -0.85
CA LEU A 112 -0.46 4.04 -0.52
C LEU A 112 -0.33 2.71 0.23
N GLY A 113 -1.42 1.94 0.35
CA GLY A 113 -1.44 0.67 1.07
C GLY A 113 -1.51 0.82 2.61
N SER A 114 -1.95 1.99 3.12
CA SER A 114 -1.89 2.33 4.55
C SER A 114 -2.58 1.32 5.48
N SER A 115 -3.74 0.76 5.11
CA SER A 115 -4.41 -0.27 5.92
C SER A 115 -3.56 -1.52 6.08
N SER A 116 -3.07 -2.08 4.96
CA SER A 116 -2.23 -3.30 4.97
C SER A 116 -0.88 -3.05 5.65
N THR A 117 -0.31 -1.86 5.46
CA THR A 117 0.92 -1.45 6.14
C THR A 117 0.72 -1.36 7.65
N MET A 118 -0.45 -0.86 8.10
CA MET A 118 -0.79 -0.82 9.53
C MET A 118 -0.89 -2.24 10.10
N VAL A 119 -1.53 -3.17 9.41
CA VAL A 119 -1.63 -4.58 9.84
C VAL A 119 -0.23 -5.20 9.98
N VAL A 120 0.64 -5.04 8.98
CA VAL A 120 2.04 -5.52 9.03
C VAL A 120 2.79 -4.89 10.21
N CYS A 121 2.62 -3.58 10.42
CA CYS A 121 3.24 -2.86 11.51
C CYS A 121 2.82 -3.41 12.89
N ILE A 122 1.53 -3.67 13.09
CA ILE A 122 1.00 -4.23 14.34
C ILE A 122 1.50 -5.67 14.54
N ILE A 123 1.48 -6.52 13.50
CA ILE A 123 2.04 -7.88 13.57
C ILE A 123 3.51 -7.84 14.00
N LYS A 124 4.30 -6.91 13.41
CA LYS A 124 5.71 -6.74 13.80
C LYS A 124 5.88 -6.34 15.25
N ALA A 125 5.05 -5.43 15.77
CA ALA A 125 5.09 -5.06 17.18
C ALA A 125 4.81 -6.25 18.10
N PHE A 126 3.78 -7.05 17.78
CA PHE A 126 3.48 -8.27 18.54
C PHE A 126 4.60 -9.32 18.43
N ALA A 127 5.16 -9.50 17.24
CA ALA A 127 6.27 -10.44 17.04
C ALA A 127 7.48 -10.07 17.91
N GLU A 128 7.83 -8.79 17.98
CA GLU A 128 8.90 -8.30 18.86
C GLU A 128 8.53 -8.44 20.34
N TRP A 129 7.31 -8.09 20.72
CA TRP A 129 6.87 -8.16 22.10
C TRP A 129 6.90 -9.58 22.64
N LEU A 130 6.34 -10.50 21.89
CA LEU A 130 6.09 -11.88 22.31
C LEU A 130 7.22 -12.84 21.86
N ASN A 131 8.26 -12.31 21.19
CA ASN A 131 9.39 -13.07 20.61
C ASN A 131 8.90 -14.21 19.68
N LEU A 132 7.95 -13.89 18.77
CA LEU A 132 7.41 -14.87 17.84
C LEU A 132 8.38 -15.11 16.68
N PRO A 133 8.62 -16.38 16.31
CA PRO A 133 9.53 -16.74 15.22
C PRO A 133 8.84 -16.59 13.85
N ILE A 134 8.52 -15.35 13.47
CA ILE A 134 7.80 -15.03 12.22
C ILE A 134 8.81 -14.46 11.22
N GLY A 135 8.99 -15.14 10.08
CA GLY A 135 9.76 -14.65 8.94
C GLY A 135 8.98 -13.66 8.06
N ASP A 136 9.68 -13.00 7.13
CA ASP A 136 9.07 -11.93 6.32
C ASP A 136 7.90 -12.44 5.46
N TYR A 137 8.03 -13.59 4.80
CA TYR A 137 6.93 -14.18 4.01
C TYR A 137 5.75 -14.57 4.87
N GLU A 138 5.98 -15.12 6.05
CA GLU A 138 4.93 -15.50 7.00
C GLU A 138 4.21 -14.25 7.52
N MET A 139 4.95 -13.19 7.82
CA MET A 139 4.39 -11.91 8.27
C MET A 139 3.47 -11.29 7.21
N ALA A 140 3.96 -11.18 5.97
CA ALA A 140 3.17 -10.66 4.86
C ALA A 140 1.93 -11.51 4.58
N TRP A 141 2.07 -12.82 4.65
CA TRP A 141 0.96 -13.76 4.46
C TRP A 141 -0.05 -13.67 5.60
N MET A 142 0.40 -13.60 6.85
CA MET A 142 -0.46 -13.40 8.02
C MET A 142 -1.27 -12.11 7.90
N ALA A 143 -0.64 -11.01 7.51
CA ALA A 143 -1.33 -9.75 7.28
C ALA A 143 -2.42 -9.89 6.19
N TYR A 144 -2.14 -10.60 5.10
CA TYR A 144 -3.13 -10.91 4.07
C TYR A 144 -4.29 -11.75 4.60
N VAL A 145 -4.01 -12.77 5.40
CA VAL A 145 -5.05 -13.64 6.00
C VAL A 145 -5.96 -12.83 6.91
N VAL A 146 -5.39 -12.03 7.82
CA VAL A 146 -6.18 -11.17 8.72
C VAL A 146 -7.08 -10.24 7.92
N GLU A 147 -6.54 -9.50 6.95
CA GLU A 147 -7.35 -8.53 6.21
C GLU A 147 -8.38 -9.17 5.27
N ARG A 148 -7.98 -10.17 4.48
CA ARG A 148 -8.79 -10.65 3.35
C ARG A 148 -9.63 -11.87 3.68
N LYS A 149 -9.15 -12.75 4.56
CA LYS A 149 -9.84 -14.01 4.89
C LYS A 149 -10.65 -13.89 6.19
N GLU A 150 -10.09 -13.27 7.24
CA GLU A 150 -10.75 -13.18 8.54
C GLU A 150 -11.68 -11.95 8.63
N LEU A 151 -11.22 -10.77 8.22
CA LEU A 151 -12.00 -9.53 8.22
C LEU A 151 -12.82 -9.32 6.94
N GLY A 152 -12.58 -10.09 5.88
CA GLY A 152 -13.34 -10.03 4.62
C GLY A 152 -13.15 -8.73 3.83
N LEU A 153 -12.06 -7.99 4.07
CA LEU A 153 -11.81 -6.73 3.38
C LEU A 153 -11.35 -6.95 1.94
N SER A 154 -11.88 -6.18 1.00
CA SER A 154 -11.49 -6.26 -0.42
C SER A 154 -10.11 -5.69 -0.68
N GLY A 155 -9.29 -6.40 -1.45
CA GLY A 155 -7.94 -5.97 -1.81
C GLY A 155 -7.14 -7.04 -2.52
N GLY A 156 -5.95 -6.64 -2.98
CA GLY A 156 -4.92 -7.54 -3.51
C GLY A 156 -3.95 -7.99 -2.42
N LYS A 157 -2.84 -8.56 -2.89
CA LYS A 157 -1.78 -9.14 -2.04
C LYS A 157 -0.53 -8.26 -1.95
N GLN A 158 -0.36 -7.25 -2.83
CA GLN A 158 0.90 -6.52 -2.96
C GLN A 158 1.28 -5.70 -1.73
N ASP A 159 0.29 -5.13 -1.02
CA ASP A 159 0.53 -4.12 0.00
C ASP A 159 1.21 -4.69 1.24
N GLN A 160 0.78 -5.86 1.68
CA GLN A 160 1.35 -6.58 2.81
C GLN A 160 2.81 -6.96 2.54
N PHE A 161 3.08 -7.47 1.33
CA PHE A 161 4.44 -7.84 0.93
C PHE A 161 5.33 -6.59 0.74
N ALA A 162 4.80 -5.51 0.16
CA ALA A 162 5.56 -4.27 0.01
C ALA A 162 5.98 -3.68 1.37
N ALA A 163 5.06 -3.60 2.33
CA ALA A 163 5.33 -3.08 3.67
C ALA A 163 6.33 -3.96 4.44
N THR A 164 6.27 -5.26 4.24
CA THR A 164 7.16 -6.21 4.92
C THR A 164 8.58 -6.16 4.37
N PHE A 165 8.73 -6.20 3.05
CA PHE A 165 10.05 -6.32 2.40
C PHE A 165 10.75 -4.96 2.20
N GLY A 166 9.99 -3.89 1.92
CA GLY A 166 10.54 -2.57 1.63
C GLY A 166 11.34 -2.49 0.33
N GLY A 167 11.77 -1.30 -0.04
CA GLY A 167 12.57 -1.06 -1.22
C GLY A 167 11.81 -1.18 -2.53
N PHE A 168 12.55 -1.37 -3.62
CA PHE A 168 12.00 -1.63 -4.95
C PHE A 168 11.79 -3.12 -5.15
N ASN A 169 10.55 -3.54 -5.43
CA ASN A 169 10.23 -4.95 -5.61
C ASN A 169 9.48 -5.20 -6.92
N PHE A 170 9.88 -6.27 -7.60
CA PHE A 170 9.09 -6.91 -8.62
C PHE A 170 8.45 -8.16 -8.03
N MET A 171 7.14 -8.14 -7.89
CA MET A 171 6.40 -9.21 -7.25
C MET A 171 5.65 -10.03 -8.27
N GLU A 172 5.66 -11.35 -8.08
CA GLU A 172 4.96 -12.33 -8.90
C GLU A 172 3.88 -12.99 -8.04
N PHE A 173 2.64 -12.95 -8.53
CA PHE A 173 1.49 -13.56 -7.90
C PHE A 173 1.05 -14.74 -8.74
N LEU A 174 1.26 -15.94 -8.22
CA LEU A 174 1.05 -17.18 -8.94
C LEU A 174 -0.21 -17.89 -8.44
N LYS A 175 -0.57 -18.98 -9.12
CA LYS A 175 -1.66 -19.86 -8.69
C LYS A 175 -1.39 -20.43 -7.29
N ASN A 176 -2.44 -20.85 -6.60
CA ASN A 176 -2.37 -21.42 -5.24
C ASN A 176 -1.83 -20.42 -4.18
N ASP A 177 -2.16 -19.15 -4.34
CA ASP A 177 -1.75 -18.08 -3.41
C ASP A 177 -0.24 -17.91 -3.25
N GLN A 178 0.57 -18.47 -4.14
CA GLN A 178 2.02 -18.32 -4.09
C GLN A 178 2.44 -16.91 -4.51
N VAL A 179 3.27 -16.27 -3.71
CA VAL A 179 3.84 -14.95 -3.97
C VAL A 179 5.36 -15.05 -3.95
N ILE A 180 6.01 -14.46 -4.96
CA ILE A 180 7.46 -14.35 -5.02
C ILE A 180 7.80 -12.86 -5.03
N VAL A 181 8.62 -12.43 -4.08
CA VAL A 181 9.15 -11.07 -4.01
C VAL A 181 10.58 -11.10 -4.55
N ASN A 182 10.82 -10.32 -5.60
CA ASN A 182 12.15 -10.11 -6.16
C ASN A 182 12.61 -8.68 -5.84
N PRO A 183 13.42 -8.47 -4.79
CA PRO A 183 14.01 -7.18 -4.50
C PRO A 183 14.94 -6.74 -5.64
N LEU A 184 14.75 -5.54 -6.14
CA LEU A 184 15.53 -5.01 -7.26
C LEU A 184 16.73 -4.22 -6.77
N ARG A 185 17.90 -4.51 -7.34
CA ARG A 185 19.13 -3.74 -7.10
C ARG A 185 19.17 -2.51 -8.02
N VAL A 186 18.37 -1.51 -7.70
CA VAL A 186 18.36 -0.23 -8.43
C VAL A 186 19.60 0.57 -8.00
N LYS A 187 20.36 1.09 -8.98
CA LYS A 187 21.53 1.92 -8.67
C LYS A 187 21.12 3.24 -8.03
N ARG A 188 21.89 3.74 -7.06
CA ARG A 188 21.58 4.96 -6.32
C ARG A 188 21.28 6.15 -7.23
N TRP A 189 22.07 6.38 -8.28
CA TRP A 189 21.83 7.49 -9.20
C TRP A 189 20.47 7.39 -9.94
N ILE A 190 19.95 6.16 -10.17
CA ILE A 190 18.63 5.96 -10.79
C ILE A 190 17.53 6.36 -9.80
N ILE A 191 17.71 6.03 -8.52
CA ILE A 191 16.78 6.42 -7.44
C ILE A 191 16.76 7.96 -7.32
N ASP A 192 17.94 8.58 -7.29
CA ASP A 192 18.08 10.04 -7.23
C ASP A 192 17.42 10.73 -8.44
N GLU A 193 17.59 10.17 -9.64
CA GLU A 193 16.94 10.67 -10.85
C GLU A 193 15.41 10.52 -10.80
N LEU A 194 14.89 9.37 -10.33
CA LEU A 194 13.46 9.19 -10.13
C LEU A 194 12.89 10.18 -9.11
N GLU A 195 13.55 10.36 -7.96
CA GLU A 195 13.13 11.32 -6.94
C GLU A 195 13.13 12.75 -7.49
N SER A 196 14.10 13.09 -8.34
CA SER A 196 14.17 14.38 -9.02
C SER A 196 13.08 14.55 -10.08
N SER A 197 12.67 13.46 -10.71
CA SER A 197 11.72 13.43 -11.84
C SER A 197 10.29 13.07 -11.44
N MET A 198 9.95 13.02 -10.15
CA MET A 198 8.60 12.69 -9.70
C MET A 198 8.02 13.76 -8.78
N VAL A 199 6.71 13.98 -8.92
CA VAL A 199 5.87 14.81 -8.03
C VAL A 199 4.79 13.94 -7.44
N LEU A 200 4.60 13.99 -6.13
CA LEU A 200 3.54 13.31 -5.39
C LEU A 200 2.51 14.33 -4.93
N TYR A 201 1.24 14.08 -5.23
CA TYR A 201 0.12 14.96 -4.89
C TYR A 201 -0.99 14.17 -4.20
N TYR A 202 -1.47 14.66 -3.08
CA TYR A 202 -2.63 14.13 -2.37
C TYR A 202 -3.86 14.94 -2.70
N THR A 203 -4.93 14.28 -3.17
CA THR A 203 -6.16 14.96 -3.61
C THR A 203 -7.05 15.49 -2.47
N GLY A 204 -6.66 15.28 -1.20
CA GLY A 204 -7.50 15.62 -0.04
C GLY A 204 -8.68 14.67 0.19
N VAL A 205 -8.96 13.77 -0.77
CA VAL A 205 -10.10 12.85 -0.72
C VAL A 205 -9.60 11.42 -0.58
N SER A 206 -9.97 10.78 0.52
CA SER A 206 -9.85 9.33 0.70
C SER A 206 -11.16 8.67 0.30
N ARG A 207 -11.12 7.66 -0.56
CA ARG A 207 -12.31 6.89 -0.94
C ARG A 207 -12.14 5.41 -0.64
N SER A 208 -13.24 4.74 -0.37
CA SER A 208 -13.23 3.29 -0.25
C SER A 208 -12.82 2.67 -1.58
N SER A 209 -11.63 2.07 -1.63
CA SER A 209 -11.15 1.29 -2.78
C SER A 209 -11.95 -0.01 -2.99
N ALA A 210 -12.73 -0.43 -2.01
CA ALA A 210 -13.48 -1.68 -2.03
C ALA A 210 -14.42 -1.79 -3.23
N ALA A 211 -15.22 -0.75 -3.51
CA ALA A 211 -16.17 -0.76 -4.63
C ALA A 211 -15.46 -0.90 -5.99
N ILE A 212 -14.33 -0.21 -6.19
CA ILE A 212 -13.53 -0.32 -7.42
C ILE A 212 -12.94 -1.72 -7.57
N ILE A 213 -12.41 -2.28 -6.49
CA ILE A 213 -11.84 -3.63 -6.49
C ILE A 213 -12.92 -4.68 -6.76
N GLU A 214 -14.11 -4.53 -6.17
CA GLU A 214 -15.24 -5.44 -6.43
C GLU A 214 -15.71 -5.35 -7.90
N GLU A 215 -15.76 -4.16 -8.50
CA GLU A 215 -16.06 -4.02 -9.93
C GLU A 215 -14.98 -4.72 -10.79
N GLN A 216 -13.70 -4.58 -10.46
CA GLN A 216 -12.61 -5.28 -11.14
C GLN A 216 -12.74 -6.80 -11.02
N LYS A 217 -13.03 -7.33 -9.84
CA LYS A 217 -13.28 -8.76 -9.60
C LYS A 217 -14.47 -9.26 -10.45
N LYS A 218 -15.58 -8.51 -10.44
CA LYS A 218 -16.78 -8.83 -11.22
C LYS A 218 -16.47 -8.85 -12.71
N ASN A 219 -15.76 -7.87 -13.24
CA ASN A 219 -15.37 -7.80 -14.65
C ASN A 219 -14.49 -9.01 -15.06
N THR A 220 -13.58 -9.43 -14.18
CA THR A 220 -12.75 -10.62 -14.42
C THR A 220 -13.61 -11.88 -14.39
N SER A 221 -14.46 -12.07 -13.37
CA SER A 221 -15.30 -13.26 -13.19
C SER A 221 -16.35 -13.42 -14.29
N SER A 222 -16.88 -12.31 -14.81
CA SER A 222 -17.85 -12.31 -15.91
C SER A 222 -17.23 -12.50 -17.30
N GLY A 223 -15.90 -12.58 -17.40
CA GLY A 223 -15.22 -12.70 -18.70
C GLY A 223 -15.26 -11.41 -19.55
N ASN A 224 -15.35 -10.23 -18.93
CA ASN A 224 -15.32 -8.95 -19.65
C ASN A 224 -13.99 -8.80 -20.40
N VAL A 225 -14.01 -9.03 -21.71
CA VAL A 225 -12.82 -9.08 -22.58
C VAL A 225 -12.04 -7.76 -22.50
N VAL A 226 -12.71 -6.61 -22.54
CA VAL A 226 -12.06 -5.29 -22.52
C VAL A 226 -11.29 -5.08 -21.22
N ALA A 227 -11.89 -5.41 -20.07
CA ALA A 227 -11.26 -5.29 -18.77
C ALA A 227 -10.10 -6.28 -18.60
N ILE A 228 -10.26 -7.52 -19.07
CA ILE A 228 -9.22 -8.55 -19.00
C ILE A 228 -8.02 -8.18 -19.87
N GLU A 229 -8.23 -7.73 -21.12
CA GLU A 229 -7.16 -7.28 -22.00
C GLU A 229 -6.44 -6.04 -21.41
N ALA A 230 -7.19 -5.10 -20.85
CA ALA A 230 -6.59 -3.96 -20.15
C ALA A 230 -5.69 -4.42 -18.98
N MET A 231 -6.14 -5.41 -18.20
CA MET A 231 -5.35 -5.99 -17.12
C MET A 231 -4.10 -6.71 -17.65
N HIS A 232 -4.18 -7.43 -18.78
CA HIS A 232 -3.00 -8.04 -19.40
C HIS A 232 -1.96 -6.98 -19.78
N LYS A 233 -2.39 -5.82 -20.31
CA LYS A 233 -1.49 -4.70 -20.63
C LYS A 233 -0.89 -4.08 -19.38
N ILE A 234 -1.68 -3.92 -18.30
CA ILE A 234 -1.20 -3.43 -17.01
C ILE A 234 -0.18 -4.40 -16.41
N LYS A 235 -0.44 -5.71 -16.46
CA LYS A 235 0.51 -6.74 -16.02
C LYS A 235 1.82 -6.67 -16.83
N GLN A 236 1.74 -6.54 -18.15
CA GLN A 236 2.92 -6.42 -19.01
C GLN A 236 3.71 -5.15 -18.70
N SER A 237 3.03 -4.03 -18.39
CA SER A 237 3.70 -2.78 -18.05
C SER A 237 4.62 -2.91 -16.82
N ALA A 238 4.36 -3.86 -15.90
CA ALA A 238 5.25 -4.10 -14.76
C ALA A 238 6.62 -4.67 -15.22
N ILE A 239 6.62 -5.54 -16.21
CA ILE A 239 7.84 -6.13 -16.79
C ILE A 239 8.63 -5.05 -17.54
N ASP A 240 7.93 -4.28 -18.38
CA ASP A 240 8.55 -3.27 -19.22
C ASP A 240 9.12 -2.13 -18.38
N MET A 241 8.36 -1.67 -17.38
CA MET A 241 8.78 -0.63 -16.44
C MET A 241 9.96 -1.09 -15.57
N LYS A 242 9.97 -2.35 -15.08
CA LYS A 242 11.13 -2.94 -14.40
C LYS A 242 12.38 -2.84 -15.28
N THR A 243 12.24 -3.17 -16.55
CA THR A 243 13.35 -3.18 -17.48
C THR A 243 13.89 -1.76 -17.72
N SER A 244 13.03 -0.77 -17.93
CA SER A 244 13.43 0.64 -18.10
C SER A 244 14.07 1.19 -16.81
N LEU A 245 13.49 0.89 -15.65
CA LEU A 245 14.03 1.27 -14.34
C LEU A 245 15.46 0.77 -14.12
N LEU A 246 15.70 -0.53 -14.33
CA LEU A 246 17.02 -1.13 -14.12
C LEU A 246 18.08 -0.60 -15.09
N LYS A 247 17.67 -0.12 -16.27
CA LYS A 247 18.55 0.53 -17.24
C LYS A 247 18.77 2.02 -16.99
N GLY A 248 17.96 2.65 -16.10
CA GLY A 248 17.95 4.08 -15.88
C GLY A 248 17.29 4.88 -17.02
N ASP A 249 16.46 4.23 -17.82
CA ASP A 249 15.70 4.87 -18.89
C ASP A 249 14.40 5.48 -18.32
N ILE A 250 14.54 6.66 -17.72
CA ILE A 250 13.44 7.37 -17.05
C ILE A 250 12.40 7.89 -18.07
N ALA A 251 12.81 8.21 -19.28
CA ALA A 251 11.87 8.64 -20.32
C ALA A 251 10.91 7.51 -20.71
N THR A 252 11.43 6.31 -20.96
CA THR A 252 10.60 5.12 -21.22
C THR A 252 9.78 4.74 -20.00
N PHE A 253 10.32 4.83 -18.78
CA PHE A 253 9.57 4.61 -17.53
C PHE A 253 8.35 5.53 -17.45
N ALA A 254 8.51 6.84 -17.69
CA ALA A 254 7.43 7.81 -17.67
C ALA A 254 6.37 7.52 -18.74
N LYS A 255 6.77 7.15 -19.95
CA LYS A 255 5.86 6.77 -21.04
C LYS A 255 5.00 5.56 -20.65
N ILE A 256 5.63 4.48 -20.15
CA ILE A 256 4.92 3.26 -19.71
C ILE A 256 3.94 3.57 -18.58
N MET A 257 4.30 4.49 -17.66
CA MET A 257 3.41 4.91 -16.58
C MET A 257 2.11 5.53 -17.11
N GLY A 258 2.20 6.42 -18.10
CA GLY A 258 1.03 7.02 -18.74
C GLY A 258 0.17 5.99 -19.48
N GLU A 259 0.79 5.10 -20.27
CA GLU A 259 0.08 4.02 -20.97
C GLU A 259 -0.63 3.06 -20.01
N ALA A 260 0.01 2.72 -18.88
CA ALA A 260 -0.59 1.90 -17.83
C ALA A 260 -1.79 2.59 -17.19
N TRP A 261 -1.74 3.91 -16.98
CA TRP A 261 -2.87 4.69 -16.47
C TRP A 261 -4.06 4.67 -17.43
N GLU A 262 -3.82 4.87 -18.74
CA GLU A 262 -4.89 4.80 -19.74
C GLU A 262 -5.57 3.42 -19.80
N ASN A 263 -4.79 2.35 -19.63
CA ASN A 263 -5.37 1.00 -19.54
C ASN A 263 -6.11 0.79 -18.22
N LYS A 264 -5.60 1.36 -17.11
CA LYS A 264 -6.26 1.22 -15.80
C LYS A 264 -7.67 1.83 -15.80
N LYS A 265 -7.86 2.97 -16.42
CA LYS A 265 -9.19 3.60 -16.56
C LYS A 265 -10.25 2.72 -17.24
N LYS A 266 -9.84 1.71 -18.02
CA LYS A 266 -10.75 0.77 -18.73
C LYS A 266 -11.22 -0.39 -17.85
N MET A 267 -10.68 -0.54 -16.64
CA MET A 267 -10.96 -1.70 -15.77
C MET A 267 -12.20 -1.52 -14.91
N ALA A 268 -12.51 -0.29 -14.52
CA ALA A 268 -13.69 0.06 -13.74
C ALA A 268 -14.03 1.54 -13.93
N THR A 269 -15.30 1.86 -13.80
CA THR A 269 -15.82 3.22 -14.13
C THR A 269 -15.38 4.27 -13.12
N ALA A 270 -15.24 3.90 -11.85
CA ALA A 270 -14.92 4.81 -10.75
C ALA A 270 -13.41 5.07 -10.54
N ILE A 271 -12.53 4.56 -11.42
CA ILE A 271 -11.07 4.74 -11.32
C ILE A 271 -10.67 6.21 -11.50
N THR A 272 -11.40 6.95 -12.34
CA THR A 272 -11.20 8.38 -12.55
C THR A 272 -12.52 9.14 -12.34
N ASN A 273 -12.41 10.44 -12.12
CA ASN A 273 -13.54 11.36 -11.97
C ASN A 273 -13.11 12.78 -12.41
N PRO A 274 -14.04 13.76 -12.52
CA PRO A 274 -13.71 15.11 -12.96
C PRO A 274 -12.65 15.82 -12.10
N GLU A 275 -12.60 15.56 -10.79
CA GLU A 275 -11.60 16.15 -9.88
C GLU A 275 -10.20 15.60 -10.17
N ILE A 276 -10.06 14.29 -10.32
CA ILE A 276 -8.81 13.64 -10.74
C ILE A 276 -8.38 14.18 -12.11
N GLN A 277 -9.31 14.28 -13.07
CA GLN A 277 -9.00 14.78 -14.39
C GLN A 277 -8.49 16.23 -14.34
N LYS A 278 -9.10 17.11 -13.51
CA LYS A 278 -8.62 18.48 -13.29
C LYS A 278 -7.19 18.51 -12.79
N VAL A 279 -6.83 17.62 -11.84
CA VAL A 279 -5.45 17.52 -11.32
C VAL A 279 -4.49 17.09 -12.44
N PHE A 280 -4.88 16.11 -13.27
CA PHE A 280 -4.09 15.69 -14.41
C PHE A 280 -3.90 16.81 -15.43
N ASP A 281 -4.98 17.49 -15.83
CA ASP A 281 -4.94 18.58 -16.81
C ASP A 281 -4.02 19.71 -16.32
N THR A 282 -4.11 20.05 -15.03
CA THR A 282 -3.25 21.07 -14.41
C THR A 282 -1.77 20.66 -14.43
N ALA A 283 -1.46 19.42 -14.04
CA ALA A 283 -0.08 18.93 -14.05
C ALA A 283 0.51 18.85 -15.45
N MET A 284 -0.26 18.34 -16.41
CA MET A 284 0.17 18.22 -17.81
C MET A 284 0.39 19.59 -18.44
N ALA A 285 -0.50 20.57 -18.22
CA ALA A 285 -0.34 21.95 -18.70
C ALA A 285 0.90 22.64 -18.12
N ALA A 286 1.29 22.29 -16.86
CA ALA A 286 2.50 22.78 -16.21
C ALA A 286 3.78 22.07 -16.64
N GLY A 287 3.69 21.01 -17.46
CA GLY A 287 4.84 20.31 -18.03
C GLY A 287 5.12 18.92 -17.45
N ALA A 288 4.15 18.27 -16.82
CA ALA A 288 4.25 16.85 -16.51
C ALA A 288 4.26 16.01 -17.80
N ILE A 289 4.98 14.90 -17.79
CA ILE A 289 5.12 13.97 -18.92
C ILE A 289 3.96 12.97 -18.91
N SER A 290 3.65 12.46 -17.73
CA SER A 290 2.61 11.48 -17.48
C SER A 290 2.29 11.45 -15.99
N GLY A 291 1.27 10.67 -15.60
CA GLY A 291 0.93 10.47 -14.22
C GLY A 291 0.01 9.26 -14.03
N LYS A 292 -0.19 8.87 -12.79
CA LYS A 292 -1.19 7.86 -12.42
C LYS A 292 -1.65 8.01 -10.97
N VAL A 293 -2.86 7.56 -10.69
CA VAL A 293 -3.35 7.41 -9.32
C VAL A 293 -2.72 6.17 -8.69
N SER A 294 -2.23 6.30 -7.46
CA SER A 294 -1.73 5.18 -6.66
C SER A 294 -2.89 4.31 -6.15
N GLY A 295 -2.68 3.01 -5.97
CA GLY A 295 -3.70 2.10 -5.46
C GLY A 295 -4.81 1.79 -6.47
N ALA A 296 -6.05 1.62 -5.99
CA ALA A 296 -7.20 1.22 -6.82
C ALA A 296 -7.67 2.29 -7.80
N GLY A 297 -7.50 3.56 -7.47
CA GLY A 297 -8.04 4.70 -8.20
C GLY A 297 -9.13 5.43 -7.40
N GLY A 298 -9.82 6.37 -8.05
CA GLY A 298 -10.94 7.11 -7.46
C GLY A 298 -10.59 8.27 -6.55
N GLY A 299 -9.31 8.48 -6.21
CA GLY A 299 -8.79 9.53 -5.31
C GLY A 299 -7.53 9.11 -4.60
N GLY A 300 -7.14 9.84 -3.58
CA GLY A 300 -5.92 9.60 -2.81
C GLY A 300 -4.69 10.22 -3.46
N PHE A 301 -3.57 9.50 -3.44
CA PHE A 301 -2.32 10.00 -4.02
C PHE A 301 -2.25 9.80 -5.53
N ILE A 302 -1.79 10.84 -6.20
CA ILE A 302 -1.43 10.83 -7.62
C ILE A 302 0.07 11.14 -7.70
N PHE A 303 0.80 10.42 -8.53
CA PHE A 303 2.18 10.77 -8.81
C PHE A 303 2.38 11.02 -10.30
N PHE A 304 3.19 12.02 -10.59
CA PHE A 304 3.50 12.49 -11.94
C PHE A 304 4.97 12.30 -12.24
N ALA A 305 5.28 11.91 -13.47
CA ALA A 305 6.62 12.00 -14.02
C ALA A 305 6.81 13.37 -14.65
N VAL A 306 7.93 14.00 -14.38
CA VAL A 306 8.28 15.34 -14.84
C VAL A 306 9.74 15.37 -15.27
N HIS A 307 10.11 16.29 -16.17
CA HIS A 307 11.51 16.65 -16.29
C HIS A 307 11.95 17.43 -15.04
N PRO A 308 13.14 17.18 -14.46
CA PRO A 308 13.59 17.86 -13.24
C PRO A 308 13.47 19.38 -13.32
N GLU A 309 13.74 19.98 -14.49
CA GLU A 309 13.64 21.42 -14.74
C GLU A 309 12.20 21.95 -14.65
N LYS A 310 11.20 21.08 -14.84
CA LYS A 310 9.77 21.42 -14.76
C LYS A 310 9.14 21.07 -13.43
N LYS A 311 9.85 20.34 -12.56
CA LYS A 311 9.30 19.86 -11.28
C LYS A 311 8.70 20.99 -10.45
N HIS A 312 9.43 22.10 -10.29
CA HIS A 312 8.93 23.23 -9.49
C HIS A 312 7.65 23.84 -10.09
N HIS A 313 7.58 24.03 -11.41
CA HIS A 313 6.38 24.56 -12.06
C HIS A 313 5.16 23.65 -11.87
N VAL A 314 5.34 22.33 -11.99
CA VAL A 314 4.26 21.37 -11.75
C VAL A 314 3.81 21.38 -10.27
N MET A 315 4.75 21.43 -9.32
CA MET A 315 4.44 21.54 -7.89
C MET A 315 3.68 22.83 -7.57
N GLU A 316 4.12 23.97 -8.13
CA GLU A 316 3.47 25.27 -7.96
C GLU A 316 2.05 25.26 -8.53
N ALA A 317 1.87 24.76 -9.77
CA ALA A 317 0.55 24.68 -10.38
C ALA A 317 -0.41 23.81 -9.58
N LEU A 318 0.05 22.66 -9.05
CA LEU A 318 -0.74 21.76 -8.23
C LEU A 318 -1.05 22.35 -6.84
N SER A 319 -0.18 23.20 -6.28
CA SER A 319 -0.42 23.83 -4.96
C SER A 319 -1.59 24.82 -4.95
N HIS A 320 -2.09 25.24 -6.11
CA HIS A 320 -3.29 26.07 -6.24
C HIS A 320 -4.60 25.27 -6.26
N LEU A 321 -4.53 23.95 -6.21
CA LEU A 321 -5.70 23.07 -6.09
C LEU A 321 -5.96 22.72 -4.61
N ASP A 322 -7.12 22.11 -4.34
CA ASP A 322 -7.61 21.83 -2.97
C ASP A 322 -6.83 20.71 -2.23
N GLY A 323 -5.84 20.08 -2.85
CA GLY A 323 -5.01 19.03 -2.25
C GLY A 323 -3.62 19.51 -1.88
N ASP A 324 -2.73 18.57 -1.54
CA ASP A 324 -1.39 18.84 -1.04
C ASP A 324 -0.30 18.25 -1.93
N VAL A 325 0.72 19.05 -2.24
CA VAL A 325 1.97 18.56 -2.84
C VAL A 325 2.83 17.96 -1.74
N CYS A 326 3.10 16.66 -1.83
CA CYS A 326 3.81 15.91 -0.81
C CYS A 326 5.28 15.68 -1.23
N ARG A 327 6.20 15.88 -0.28
CA ARG A 327 7.59 15.46 -0.45
C ARG A 327 7.72 14.01 -0.06
N PHE A 328 8.52 13.26 -0.79
CA PHE A 328 8.83 11.88 -0.48
C PHE A 328 10.23 11.52 -0.94
N GLN A 329 10.76 10.44 -0.40
CA GLN A 329 11.95 9.75 -0.86
C GLN A 329 11.65 8.25 -0.87
N PHE A 330 12.32 7.50 -1.72
CA PHE A 330 12.23 6.04 -1.67
C PHE A 330 12.96 5.52 -0.43
N SER A 331 12.37 4.51 0.22
CA SER A 331 12.96 3.84 1.37
C SER A 331 13.51 2.47 0.97
N GLU A 332 14.59 2.04 1.61
CA GLU A 332 15.23 0.75 1.32
C GLU A 332 14.72 -0.38 2.21
N GLY A 333 14.43 -0.08 3.49
CA GLY A 333 14.04 -1.08 4.47
C GLY A 333 12.53 -1.34 4.51
N GLY A 334 12.15 -2.58 4.82
CA GLY A 334 10.79 -2.98 5.13
C GLY A 334 10.41 -2.71 6.59
N THR A 335 9.39 -3.42 7.06
CA THR A 335 8.96 -3.28 8.45
C THR A 335 10.06 -3.74 9.42
N HIS A 336 10.21 -3.01 10.51
CA HIS A 336 11.08 -3.40 11.61
C HIS A 336 10.51 -2.96 12.96
N GLY A 337 10.92 -3.68 14.01
CA GLY A 337 10.54 -3.40 15.39
C GLY A 337 11.74 -3.34 16.31
N TRP A 338 11.58 -2.71 17.46
CA TRP A 338 12.63 -2.62 18.51
C TRP A 338 12.00 -2.48 19.89
N LYS A 339 12.79 -2.85 20.90
CA LYS A 339 12.41 -2.77 22.32
C LYS A 339 13.13 -1.62 22.98
N ILE A 340 12.44 -0.94 23.89
CA ILE A 340 12.98 0.08 24.77
C ILE A 340 12.82 -0.43 26.21
N TYR A 341 13.92 -0.48 26.93
CA TYR A 341 14.01 -0.97 28.29
C TYR A 341 13.97 0.18 29.32
#